data_4178c37b0f861af47675dd9e17499cc2
#
_entry.id   4178c37b0f861af47675dd9e17499cc2
#
_cell.length_a   1.000
_cell.length_b   1.000
_cell.length_c   1.000
_cell.angle_alpha   90.00
_cell.angle_beta   90.00
_cell.angle_gamma   90.00
#
_symmetry.space_group_name_H-M   'P 1'
#
loop_
_entity.id
_entity.type
_entity.pdbx_description
1 polymer ?
#
loop_
_entity_poly.entity_id
_entity_poly.type
_entity_poly.pdbx_seq_one_letter_code
_entity_poly.pdbx_strand_id
1 'polypeptide(L)'
;MKHSCLNSKWILFIFFHGILLLFMSSSFQSARIPTSAIESDRLTLLDLKKRISEDPLQIMSSWNDSTHFCNWFGVTCNPSTKRVIILNLQAQRLAGTLTPSMGNLTYLTGIILGNNSFYGEIPQELGRLGRLQNLNLSRNSFGGNLPSNLSHCTQLRVLDVVYNKLVGQIPEQFSSLSKLVYLRLDANNLTGSIPAWIGNFSSLFVLSLIQNNLQGSIPSELGRLSGLGFFSLAMNNLSGTISSLIYNISSIYHFSVIQNQLHGSLPPDVGLTLPNLELFAGGVNSFTGPIPVSLSNASRLKELKFSYNDLTGTVPQNLAI
;
A
#
# COMPACT_ATOMS: atom_id res chain seq x y z
N MET A 1 39.18 -3.94 -7.78
CA MET A 1 38.08 -4.91 -7.75
C MET A 1 36.79 -4.12 -7.72
N LYS A 2 35.96 -4.23 -8.77
CA LYS A 2 34.72 -3.46 -8.92
C LYS A 2 33.60 -4.25 -8.26
N HIS A 3 33.08 -3.81 -7.12
CA HIS A 3 31.81 -4.30 -6.59
C HIS A 3 30.66 -3.46 -7.17
N SER A 4 29.86 -4.09 -8.00
CA SER A 4 28.65 -3.54 -8.56
C SER A 4 27.59 -3.41 -7.49
N CYS A 5 27.17 -2.17 -7.26
CA CYS A 5 26.01 -1.83 -6.42
C CYS A 5 24.74 -2.32 -7.13
N LEU A 6 24.16 -3.41 -6.68
CA LEU A 6 22.84 -3.86 -7.14
C LEU A 6 21.79 -2.91 -6.60
N ASN A 7 21.18 -2.17 -7.50
CA ASN A 7 20.20 -1.11 -7.27
C ASN A 7 18.96 -1.69 -6.59
N SER A 8 18.57 -1.17 -5.43
CA SER A 8 17.39 -1.58 -4.63
C SER A 8 16.06 -1.56 -5.40
N LYS A 9 16.03 -0.90 -6.56
CA LYS A 9 14.88 -0.87 -7.49
C LYS A 9 14.55 -2.23 -8.12
N TRP A 10 15.53 -3.13 -8.27
CA TRP A 10 15.32 -4.45 -8.88
C TRP A 10 14.76 -5.48 -7.92
N ILE A 11 15.03 -5.36 -6.62
CA ILE A 11 14.51 -6.29 -5.60
C ILE A 11 12.98 -6.13 -5.46
N LEU A 12 12.47 -4.91 -5.54
CA LEU A 12 11.02 -4.64 -5.56
C LEU A 12 10.33 -5.18 -6.83
N PHE A 13 11.03 -5.16 -7.98
CA PHE A 13 10.48 -5.63 -9.25
C PHE A 13 10.36 -7.16 -9.31
N ILE A 14 11.32 -7.89 -8.75
CA ILE A 14 11.34 -9.36 -8.74
C ILE A 14 10.28 -9.91 -7.75
N PHE A 15 10.04 -9.25 -6.61
CA PHE A 15 8.98 -9.65 -5.67
C PHE A 15 7.57 -9.48 -6.27
N PHE A 16 7.33 -8.49 -7.12
CA PHE A 16 6.03 -8.27 -7.75
C PHE A 16 5.67 -9.35 -8.80
N HIS A 17 6.65 -9.94 -9.48
CA HIS A 17 6.41 -10.99 -10.48
C HIS A 17 6.36 -12.41 -9.87
N GLY A 18 7.05 -12.64 -8.75
CA GLY A 18 7.07 -13.96 -8.10
C GLY A 18 5.78 -14.35 -7.39
N ILE A 19 5.00 -13.37 -6.91
CA ILE A 19 3.71 -13.63 -6.23
C ILE A 19 2.59 -13.97 -7.23
N LEU A 20 2.72 -13.59 -8.49
CA LEU A 20 1.71 -13.87 -9.53
C LEU A 20 1.64 -15.36 -9.93
N LEU A 21 2.70 -16.16 -9.66
CA LEU A 21 2.80 -17.55 -10.16
C LEU A 21 2.33 -18.63 -9.17
N LEU A 22 1.99 -18.31 -7.92
CA LEU A 22 1.69 -19.32 -6.89
C LEU A 22 0.20 -19.64 -6.69
N PHE A 23 -0.73 -19.14 -7.51
CA PHE A 23 -2.17 -19.31 -7.31
C PHE A 23 -2.95 -20.00 -8.43
N MET A 24 -2.34 -20.95 -9.13
CA MET A 24 -3.03 -21.74 -10.15
C MET A 24 -3.20 -23.20 -9.72
N SER A 25 -3.96 -23.47 -8.66
CA SER A 25 -4.55 -24.81 -8.46
C SER A 25 -5.76 -24.77 -7.54
N SER A 26 -6.93 -24.50 -8.10
CA SER A 26 -8.19 -25.01 -7.56
C SER A 26 -9.12 -25.34 -8.73
N SER A 27 -9.54 -26.59 -8.77
CA SER A 27 -10.47 -27.16 -9.73
C SER A 27 -11.79 -26.38 -9.74
N PHE A 28 -12.07 -25.67 -10.85
CA PHE A 28 -13.37 -25.03 -11.09
C PHE A 28 -14.25 -25.92 -11.96
N GLN A 29 -15.38 -26.35 -11.41
CA GLN A 29 -16.50 -26.81 -12.24
C GLN A 29 -16.98 -25.67 -13.12
N SER A 30 -16.99 -25.91 -14.43
CA SER A 30 -17.41 -24.95 -15.47
C SER A 30 -18.93 -24.73 -15.38
N ALA A 31 -19.35 -23.79 -14.55
CA ALA A 31 -20.69 -23.23 -14.69
C ALA A 31 -20.72 -22.35 -15.94
N ARG A 32 -21.62 -22.64 -16.90
CA ARG A 32 -21.85 -21.80 -18.09
C ARG A 32 -22.27 -20.41 -17.63
N ILE A 33 -21.42 -19.40 -17.86
CA ILE A 33 -21.73 -18.01 -17.52
C ILE A 33 -22.71 -17.47 -18.57
N PRO A 34 -23.79 -16.77 -18.16
CA PRO A 34 -24.70 -16.15 -19.09
C PRO A 34 -23.97 -15.18 -20.03
N THR A 35 -24.27 -15.22 -21.31
CA THR A 35 -23.72 -14.28 -22.33
C THR A 35 -23.92 -12.83 -21.94
N SER A 36 -25.00 -12.52 -21.22
CA SER A 36 -25.27 -11.20 -20.65
C SER A 36 -24.20 -10.68 -19.67
N ALA A 37 -23.55 -11.60 -18.92
CA ALA A 37 -22.52 -11.20 -17.98
C ALA A 37 -21.19 -10.85 -18.67
N ILE A 38 -20.85 -11.55 -19.76
CA ILE A 38 -19.68 -11.25 -20.60
C ILE A 38 -19.87 -9.91 -21.30
N GLU A 39 -21.08 -9.66 -21.82
CA GLU A 39 -21.42 -8.38 -22.45
C GLU A 39 -21.39 -7.22 -21.42
N SER A 40 -21.80 -7.46 -20.18
CA SER A 40 -21.69 -6.48 -19.11
C SER A 40 -20.23 -6.06 -18.88
N ASP A 41 -19.27 -6.99 -18.92
CA ASP A 41 -17.85 -6.65 -18.81
C ASP A 41 -17.39 -5.75 -19.97
N ARG A 42 -17.77 -6.09 -21.21
CA ARG A 42 -17.45 -5.29 -22.40
C ARG A 42 -18.01 -3.87 -22.30
N LEU A 43 -19.29 -3.74 -21.95
CA LEU A 43 -19.95 -2.45 -21.80
C LEU A 43 -19.31 -1.59 -20.70
N THR A 44 -18.91 -2.22 -19.59
CA THR A 44 -18.19 -1.54 -18.50
C THR A 44 -16.85 -0.99 -18.98
N LEU A 45 -16.07 -1.78 -19.73
CA LEU A 45 -14.80 -1.33 -20.29
C LEU A 45 -15.01 -0.17 -21.28
N LEU A 46 -16.03 -0.22 -22.13
CA LEU A 46 -16.36 0.87 -23.04
C LEU A 46 -16.82 2.14 -22.29
N ASP A 47 -17.53 1.98 -21.17
CA ASP A 47 -17.89 3.13 -20.32
C ASP A 47 -16.63 3.76 -19.68
N LEU A 48 -15.67 2.95 -19.23
CA LEU A 48 -14.37 3.46 -18.79
C LEU A 48 -13.65 4.18 -19.93
N LYS A 49 -13.60 3.60 -21.15
CA LYS A 49 -12.97 4.24 -22.32
C LYS A 49 -13.56 5.63 -22.57
N LYS A 50 -14.88 5.81 -22.48
CA LYS A 50 -15.54 7.10 -22.65
C LYS A 50 -15.14 8.15 -21.61
N ARG A 51 -14.63 7.71 -20.44
CA ARG A 51 -14.16 8.59 -19.36
C ARG A 51 -12.69 8.97 -19.49
N ILE A 52 -11.96 8.35 -20.40
CA ILE A 52 -10.58 8.74 -20.71
C ILE A 52 -10.60 10.03 -21.50
N SER A 53 -9.99 11.08 -20.96
CA SER A 53 -9.89 12.41 -21.58
C SER A 53 -8.59 12.59 -22.38
N GLU A 54 -7.52 11.87 -22.00
CA GLU A 54 -6.23 11.88 -22.67
C GLU A 54 -5.69 10.46 -22.82
N ASP A 55 -5.23 10.13 -24.03
CA ASP A 55 -4.60 8.85 -24.38
C ASP A 55 -3.44 9.10 -25.38
N PRO A 56 -2.34 9.71 -24.92
CA PRO A 56 -1.25 10.12 -25.81
C PRO A 56 -0.51 8.93 -26.46
N LEU A 57 -0.60 7.74 -25.88
CA LEU A 57 -0.02 6.51 -26.42
C LEU A 57 -0.98 5.71 -27.30
N GLN A 58 -2.23 6.21 -27.46
CA GLN A 58 -3.29 5.61 -28.26
C GLN A 58 -3.62 4.15 -27.91
N ILE A 59 -3.42 3.76 -26.64
CA ILE A 59 -3.67 2.37 -26.20
C ILE A 59 -5.16 2.01 -26.27
N MET A 60 -6.07 3.00 -26.10
CA MET A 60 -7.51 2.82 -26.22
C MET A 60 -7.97 2.57 -27.67
N SER A 61 -7.08 2.71 -28.67
CA SER A 61 -7.39 2.35 -30.06
C SER A 61 -7.67 0.85 -30.21
N SER A 62 -7.04 0.01 -29.37
CA SER A 62 -7.28 -1.43 -29.31
C SER A 62 -8.68 -1.79 -28.75
N TRP A 63 -9.33 -0.86 -28.01
CA TRP A 63 -10.62 -1.07 -27.37
C TRP A 63 -11.76 -0.76 -28.36
N ASN A 64 -11.95 -1.63 -29.33
CA ASN A 64 -12.94 -1.51 -30.39
C ASN A 64 -13.55 -2.87 -30.73
N ASP A 65 -14.57 -2.90 -31.56
CA ASP A 65 -15.33 -4.11 -31.89
C ASP A 65 -14.65 -5.02 -32.92
N SER A 66 -13.46 -4.66 -33.45
CA SER A 66 -12.72 -5.51 -34.40
C SER A 66 -12.10 -6.74 -33.72
N THR A 67 -11.93 -6.71 -32.41
CA THR A 67 -11.38 -7.81 -31.61
C THR A 67 -12.18 -8.02 -30.33
N HIS A 68 -12.17 -9.24 -29.81
CA HIS A 68 -12.79 -9.54 -28.53
C HIS A 68 -12.11 -8.73 -27.41
N PHE A 69 -12.88 -8.18 -26.46
CA PHE A 69 -12.38 -7.29 -25.41
C PHE A 69 -11.31 -7.95 -24.52
N CYS A 70 -11.25 -9.27 -24.45
CA CYS A 70 -10.14 -9.96 -23.76
C CYS A 70 -8.78 -9.80 -24.46
N ASN A 71 -8.75 -9.30 -25.69
CA ASN A 71 -7.54 -8.97 -26.43
C ASN A 71 -7.23 -7.47 -26.42
N TRP A 72 -8.06 -6.67 -25.74
CA TRP A 72 -7.81 -5.24 -25.59
C TRP A 72 -6.60 -5.01 -24.68
N PHE A 73 -5.84 -3.97 -24.98
CA PHE A 73 -4.67 -3.61 -24.19
C PHE A 73 -5.02 -3.47 -22.71
N GLY A 74 -4.25 -4.11 -21.84
CA GLY A 74 -4.41 -4.05 -20.40
C GLY A 74 -5.55 -4.89 -19.83
N VAL A 75 -6.34 -5.58 -20.65
CA VAL A 75 -7.42 -6.45 -20.21
C VAL A 75 -6.96 -7.89 -20.19
N THR A 76 -7.08 -8.55 -19.04
CA THR A 76 -6.86 -10.00 -18.91
C THR A 76 -8.16 -10.67 -18.50
N CYS A 77 -8.54 -11.70 -19.26
CA CYS A 77 -9.72 -12.52 -18.96
C CYS A 77 -9.33 -13.90 -18.42
N ASN A 78 -10.22 -14.46 -17.62
CA ASN A 78 -10.17 -15.87 -17.29
C ASN A 78 -10.38 -16.73 -18.56
N PRO A 79 -9.51 -17.69 -18.87
CA PRO A 79 -9.58 -18.47 -20.11
C PRO A 79 -10.89 -19.25 -20.30
N SER A 80 -11.45 -19.78 -19.21
CA SER A 80 -12.67 -20.59 -19.26
C SER A 80 -13.94 -19.77 -19.25
N THR A 81 -13.99 -18.70 -18.46
CA THR A 81 -15.21 -17.91 -18.25
C THR A 81 -15.30 -16.68 -19.14
N LYS A 82 -14.19 -16.27 -19.77
CA LYS A 82 -14.05 -15.06 -20.56
C LYS A 82 -14.43 -13.76 -19.79
N ARG A 83 -14.51 -13.84 -18.45
CA ARG A 83 -14.73 -12.68 -17.57
C ARG A 83 -13.42 -11.97 -17.30
N VAL A 84 -13.46 -10.66 -17.21
CA VAL A 84 -12.30 -9.81 -16.89
C VAL A 84 -11.83 -10.10 -15.46
N ILE A 85 -10.56 -10.46 -15.31
CA ILE A 85 -9.93 -10.75 -14.00
C ILE A 85 -8.86 -9.72 -13.63
N ILE A 86 -8.20 -9.07 -14.59
CA ILE A 86 -7.23 -8.01 -14.33
C ILE A 86 -7.46 -6.89 -15.35
N LEU A 87 -7.45 -5.66 -14.84
CA LEU A 87 -7.33 -4.44 -15.63
C LEU A 87 -6.01 -3.76 -15.27
N ASN A 88 -5.05 -3.79 -16.21
CA ASN A 88 -3.72 -3.19 -16.02
C ASN A 88 -3.44 -2.13 -17.08
N LEU A 89 -3.59 -0.88 -16.70
CA LEU A 89 -3.29 0.30 -17.51
C LEU A 89 -2.18 1.15 -16.87
N GLN A 90 -1.27 0.52 -16.12
CA GLN A 90 -0.19 1.22 -15.42
C GLN A 90 0.75 1.94 -16.39
N ALA A 91 1.15 3.16 -16.03
CA ALA A 91 2.16 3.95 -16.73
C ALA A 91 1.82 4.25 -18.21
N GLN A 92 0.54 4.40 -18.54
CA GLN A 92 0.09 4.66 -19.91
C GLN A 92 -0.16 6.15 -20.20
N ARG A 93 0.16 7.05 -19.27
CA ARG A 93 -0.07 8.50 -19.40
C ARG A 93 -1.53 8.87 -19.65
N LEU A 94 -2.45 8.01 -19.21
CA LEU A 94 -3.88 8.25 -19.35
C LEU A 94 -4.34 9.35 -18.40
N ALA A 95 -5.26 10.21 -18.85
CA ALA A 95 -6.06 11.07 -17.98
C ALA A 95 -7.54 10.73 -18.12
N GLY A 96 -8.31 10.95 -17.05
CA GLY A 96 -9.75 10.67 -17.04
C GLY A 96 -10.24 10.35 -15.63
N THR A 97 -11.47 9.85 -15.56
CA THR A 97 -12.10 9.46 -14.28
C THR A 97 -12.49 7.98 -14.30
N LEU A 98 -12.61 7.39 -13.11
CA LEU A 98 -13.22 6.07 -13.00
C LEU A 98 -14.74 6.18 -13.08
N THR A 99 -15.36 5.15 -13.61
CA THR A 99 -16.82 5.04 -13.70
C THR A 99 -17.37 4.13 -12.59
N PRO A 100 -18.53 4.45 -12.00
CA PRO A 100 -19.25 3.56 -11.08
C PRO A 100 -19.52 2.17 -11.66
N SER A 101 -19.70 2.07 -12.99
CA SER A 101 -19.92 0.78 -13.66
C SER A 101 -18.77 -0.21 -13.47
N MET A 102 -17.56 0.23 -13.11
CA MET A 102 -16.44 -0.69 -12.80
C MET A 102 -16.79 -1.71 -11.72
N GLY A 103 -17.72 -1.38 -10.80
CA GLY A 103 -18.25 -2.34 -9.83
C GLY A 103 -18.99 -3.54 -10.44
N ASN A 104 -19.30 -3.52 -11.76
CA ASN A 104 -19.92 -4.63 -12.47
C ASN A 104 -18.91 -5.68 -12.96
N LEU A 105 -17.60 -5.38 -12.94
CA LEU A 105 -16.53 -6.32 -13.28
C LEU A 105 -16.29 -7.31 -12.13
N THR A 106 -17.31 -8.02 -11.71
CA THR A 106 -17.36 -8.81 -10.45
C THR A 106 -16.35 -9.95 -10.37
N TYR A 107 -15.66 -10.27 -11.45
CA TYR A 107 -14.58 -11.25 -11.49
C TYR A 107 -13.19 -10.64 -11.33
N LEU A 108 -13.08 -9.30 -11.26
CA LEU A 108 -11.78 -8.64 -11.07
C LEU A 108 -11.10 -9.08 -9.78
N THR A 109 -9.85 -9.46 -9.94
CA THR A 109 -8.89 -9.70 -8.87
C THR A 109 -7.84 -8.61 -8.79
N GLY A 110 -7.62 -7.86 -9.87
CA GLY A 110 -6.65 -6.76 -9.93
C GLY A 110 -7.12 -5.56 -10.73
N ILE A 111 -6.96 -4.36 -10.15
CA ILE A 111 -7.06 -3.05 -10.79
C ILE A 111 -5.71 -2.37 -10.61
N ILE A 112 -4.97 -2.16 -11.69
CA ILE A 112 -3.62 -1.61 -11.68
C ILE A 112 -3.58 -0.42 -12.64
N LEU A 113 -3.78 0.78 -12.09
CA LEU A 113 -3.85 2.05 -12.81
C LEU A 113 -2.75 3.02 -12.40
N GLY A 114 -1.75 2.55 -11.66
CA GLY A 114 -0.70 3.40 -11.11
C GLY A 114 0.09 4.15 -12.18
N ASN A 115 0.64 5.32 -11.79
CA ASN A 115 1.49 6.16 -12.65
C ASN A 115 0.77 6.62 -13.94
N ASN A 116 -0.38 7.28 -13.73
CA ASN A 116 -1.19 7.92 -14.76
C ASN A 116 -1.63 9.33 -14.27
N SER A 117 -2.60 9.91 -14.91
CA SER A 117 -3.20 11.21 -14.55
C SER A 117 -4.70 11.10 -14.26
N PHE A 118 -5.15 9.96 -13.77
CA PHE A 118 -6.55 9.80 -13.36
C PHE A 118 -6.91 10.78 -12.24
N TYR A 119 -8.13 11.31 -12.26
CA TYR A 119 -8.64 12.30 -11.31
C TYR A 119 -10.07 12.01 -10.89
N GLY A 120 -10.65 12.89 -10.06
CA GLY A 120 -11.98 12.70 -9.48
C GLY A 120 -11.96 11.73 -8.30
N GLU A 121 -13.10 11.27 -7.88
CA GLU A 121 -13.24 10.36 -6.74
C GLU A 121 -13.06 8.89 -7.14
N ILE A 122 -12.62 8.08 -6.20
CA ILE A 122 -12.63 6.61 -6.34
C ILE A 122 -14.07 6.14 -6.11
N PRO A 123 -14.75 5.49 -7.09
CA PRO A 123 -16.14 5.11 -6.94
C PRO A 123 -16.41 4.14 -5.79
N GLN A 124 -17.45 4.40 -4.99
CA GLN A 124 -17.91 3.52 -3.93
C GLN A 124 -18.31 2.12 -4.44
N GLU A 125 -18.74 2.05 -5.70
CA GLU A 125 -19.15 0.82 -6.37
C GLU A 125 -18.03 -0.19 -6.55
N LEU A 126 -16.76 0.21 -6.44
CA LEU A 126 -15.64 -0.74 -6.37
C LEU A 126 -15.79 -1.74 -5.21
N GLY A 127 -16.53 -1.37 -4.17
CA GLY A 127 -16.89 -2.28 -3.08
C GLY A 127 -17.70 -3.52 -3.50
N ARG A 128 -18.29 -3.54 -4.72
CA ARG A 128 -18.96 -4.73 -5.26
C ARG A 128 -17.99 -5.81 -5.73
N LEU A 129 -16.69 -5.50 -5.83
CA LEU A 129 -15.65 -6.38 -6.36
C LEU A 129 -15.15 -7.34 -5.26
N GLY A 130 -16.00 -8.25 -4.80
CA GLY A 130 -15.70 -9.16 -3.70
C GLY A 130 -14.51 -10.11 -3.93
N ARG A 131 -13.97 -10.19 -5.16
CA ARG A 131 -12.79 -10.98 -5.53
C ARG A 131 -11.53 -10.15 -5.62
N LEU A 132 -11.61 -8.82 -5.47
CA LEU A 132 -10.49 -7.90 -5.63
C LEU A 132 -9.40 -8.20 -4.58
N GLN A 133 -8.18 -8.42 -5.06
CA GLN A 133 -6.99 -8.71 -4.25
C GLN A 133 -5.95 -7.59 -4.34
N ASN A 134 -5.88 -6.93 -5.49
CA ASN A 134 -4.91 -5.87 -5.74
C ASN A 134 -5.61 -4.62 -6.29
N LEU A 135 -5.57 -3.54 -5.53
CA LEU A 135 -5.99 -2.21 -5.95
C LEU A 135 -4.78 -1.27 -5.90
N ASN A 136 -4.21 -0.99 -7.07
CA ASN A 136 -3.13 -0.02 -7.22
C ASN A 136 -3.59 1.17 -8.05
N LEU A 137 -3.80 2.29 -7.39
CA LEU A 137 -4.15 3.59 -7.96
C LEU A 137 -3.05 4.63 -7.72
N SER A 138 -1.86 4.21 -7.33
CA SER A 138 -0.77 5.10 -6.94
C SER A 138 -0.34 6.05 -8.04
N ARG A 139 0.21 7.22 -7.65
CA ARG A 139 0.72 8.24 -8.59
C ARG A 139 -0.33 8.65 -9.63
N ASN A 140 -1.42 9.21 -9.13
CA ASN A 140 -2.52 9.77 -9.87
C ASN A 140 -2.97 11.10 -9.22
N SER A 141 -4.14 11.59 -9.56
CA SER A 141 -4.75 12.80 -8.99
C SER A 141 -6.12 12.52 -8.37
N PHE A 142 -6.35 11.29 -7.88
CA PHE A 142 -7.61 10.96 -7.21
C PHE A 142 -7.79 11.81 -5.95
N GLY A 143 -9.00 12.36 -5.78
CA GLY A 143 -9.39 13.15 -4.61
C GLY A 143 -10.60 12.56 -3.88
N GLY A 144 -11.21 13.36 -3.01
CA GLY A 144 -12.30 12.89 -2.16
C GLY A 144 -11.83 11.93 -1.07
N ASN A 145 -12.77 11.29 -0.42
CA ASN A 145 -12.49 10.34 0.68
C ASN A 145 -12.13 8.95 0.16
N LEU A 146 -11.40 8.17 0.95
CA LEU A 146 -11.29 6.73 0.74
C LEU A 146 -12.70 6.11 0.77
N PRO A 147 -13.12 5.37 -0.29
CA PRO A 147 -14.48 4.83 -0.34
C PRO A 147 -14.68 3.74 0.72
N SER A 148 -15.56 4.00 1.69
CA SER A 148 -15.81 3.07 2.79
C SER A 148 -16.32 1.70 2.31
N ASN A 149 -17.00 1.65 1.16
CA ASN A 149 -17.49 0.40 0.57
C ASN A 149 -16.38 -0.54 0.10
N LEU A 150 -15.12 -0.08 -0.05
CA LEU A 150 -13.99 -0.99 -0.28
C LEU A 150 -13.85 -2.04 0.84
N SER A 151 -14.41 -1.79 2.01
CA SER A 151 -14.52 -2.75 3.12
C SER A 151 -15.16 -4.09 2.73
N HIS A 152 -15.99 -4.11 1.69
CA HIS A 152 -16.61 -5.33 1.17
C HIS A 152 -15.65 -6.17 0.30
N CYS A 153 -14.51 -5.59 -0.14
CA CYS A 153 -13.47 -6.32 -0.85
C CYS A 153 -12.60 -7.15 0.11
N THR A 154 -13.20 -8.07 0.85
CA THR A 154 -12.54 -8.84 1.92
C THR A 154 -11.40 -9.75 1.47
N GLN A 155 -11.19 -9.89 0.16
CA GLN A 155 -10.03 -10.61 -0.40
C GLN A 155 -8.84 -9.68 -0.67
N LEU A 156 -8.95 -8.37 -0.37
CA LEU A 156 -7.94 -7.38 -0.68
C LEU A 156 -6.64 -7.68 0.10
N ARG A 157 -5.53 -7.75 -0.63
CA ARG A 157 -4.18 -7.98 -0.12
C ARG A 157 -3.29 -6.75 -0.29
N VAL A 158 -3.55 -6.00 -1.36
CA VAL A 158 -2.78 -4.79 -1.69
C VAL A 158 -3.75 -3.63 -1.86
N LEU A 159 -3.59 -2.61 -1.03
CA LEU A 159 -4.19 -1.30 -1.20
C LEU A 159 -3.06 -0.28 -1.32
N ASP A 160 -2.82 0.18 -2.54
CA ASP A 160 -1.80 1.18 -2.86
C ASP A 160 -2.44 2.39 -3.54
N VAL A 161 -2.56 3.48 -2.80
CA VAL A 161 -3.09 4.76 -3.27
C VAL A 161 -2.07 5.91 -3.07
N VAL A 162 -0.79 5.57 -3.04
CA VAL A 162 0.32 6.50 -2.80
C VAL A 162 0.34 7.62 -3.84
N TYR A 163 0.71 8.84 -3.43
CA TYR A 163 0.76 10.02 -4.29
C TYR A 163 -0.56 10.29 -5.01
N ASN A 164 -1.56 10.73 -4.24
CA ASN A 164 -2.86 11.20 -4.71
C ASN A 164 -3.28 12.46 -3.92
N LYS A 165 -4.54 12.86 -4.03
CA LYS A 165 -5.12 14.04 -3.34
C LYS A 165 -6.25 13.62 -2.39
N LEU A 166 -6.19 12.38 -1.86
CA LEU A 166 -7.22 11.83 -0.99
C LEU A 166 -7.25 12.61 0.33
N VAL A 167 -8.46 12.82 0.85
CA VAL A 167 -8.72 13.58 2.09
C VAL A 167 -9.54 12.75 3.08
N GLY A 168 -9.83 13.33 4.24
CA GLY A 168 -10.65 12.70 5.27
C GLY A 168 -9.90 11.64 6.06
N GLN A 169 -10.62 10.80 6.78
CA GLN A 169 -10.05 9.79 7.66
C GLN A 169 -9.92 8.43 6.99
N ILE A 170 -9.07 7.56 7.54
CA ILE A 170 -9.05 6.14 7.17
C ILE A 170 -10.38 5.53 7.67
N PRO A 171 -11.22 4.97 6.76
CA PRO A 171 -12.55 4.51 7.13
C PRO A 171 -12.54 3.38 8.16
N GLU A 172 -13.35 3.50 9.22
CA GLU A 172 -13.47 2.48 10.26
C GLU A 172 -13.90 1.12 9.69
N GLN A 173 -14.70 1.14 8.61
CA GLN A 173 -15.16 -0.04 7.90
C GLN A 173 -14.02 -0.90 7.34
N PHE A 174 -12.83 -0.31 7.12
CA PHE A 174 -11.66 -1.07 6.63
C PHE A 174 -11.17 -2.11 7.62
N SER A 175 -11.63 -2.10 8.88
CA SER A 175 -11.38 -3.17 9.87
C SER A 175 -11.73 -4.58 9.36
N SER A 176 -12.60 -4.70 8.35
CA SER A 176 -12.96 -5.97 7.69
C SER A 176 -11.89 -6.50 6.72
N LEU A 177 -10.91 -5.68 6.32
CA LEU A 177 -9.89 -6.02 5.32
C LEU A 177 -8.75 -6.85 5.92
N SER A 178 -9.04 -7.87 6.68
CA SER A 178 -8.09 -8.67 7.48
C SER A 178 -7.01 -9.41 6.67
N LYS A 179 -7.16 -9.49 5.34
CA LYS A 179 -6.19 -10.15 4.45
C LYS A 179 -5.13 -9.19 3.87
N LEU A 180 -5.14 -7.91 4.27
CA LEU A 180 -4.17 -6.95 3.80
C LEU A 180 -2.74 -7.38 4.16
N VAL A 181 -1.87 -7.31 3.16
CA VAL A 181 -0.43 -7.52 3.24
C VAL A 181 0.29 -6.17 3.04
N TYR A 182 -0.23 -5.33 2.16
CA TYR A 182 0.31 -4.01 1.86
C TYR A 182 -0.78 -2.96 2.03
N LEU A 183 -0.59 -2.07 3.00
CA LEU A 183 -1.40 -0.87 3.20
C LEU A 183 -0.49 0.35 2.98
N ARG A 184 -0.64 0.99 1.82
CA ARG A 184 0.17 2.13 1.39
C ARG A 184 -0.71 3.30 1.02
N LEU A 185 -0.72 4.30 1.90
CA LEU A 185 -1.54 5.51 1.77
C LEU A 185 -0.70 6.78 1.68
N ASP A 186 0.61 6.65 1.38
CA ASP A 186 1.59 7.74 1.44
C ASP A 186 1.23 8.92 0.53
N ALA A 187 1.70 10.11 0.90
CA ALA A 187 1.59 11.33 0.10
C ALA A 187 0.15 11.59 -0.36
N ASN A 188 -0.72 11.78 0.62
CA ASN A 188 -2.09 12.19 0.50
C ASN A 188 -2.40 13.30 1.53
N ASN A 189 -3.66 13.70 1.67
CA ASN A 189 -4.10 14.70 2.65
C ASN A 189 -5.01 14.07 3.74
N LEU A 190 -4.72 12.80 4.11
CA LEU A 190 -5.52 12.08 5.10
C LEU A 190 -5.35 12.71 6.49
N THR A 191 -6.43 12.74 7.25
CA THR A 191 -6.55 13.35 8.58
C THR A 191 -7.04 12.34 9.62
N GLY A 192 -7.22 12.80 10.86
CA GLY A 192 -7.66 11.96 11.98
C GLY A 192 -6.54 11.12 12.56
N SER A 193 -6.87 10.10 13.34
CA SER A 193 -5.91 9.24 14.00
C SER A 193 -5.64 7.96 13.21
N ILE A 194 -4.51 7.32 13.50
CA ILE A 194 -4.24 5.95 13.04
C ILE A 194 -5.19 5.00 13.76
N PRO A 195 -6.03 4.23 13.04
CA PRO A 195 -6.98 3.35 13.70
C PRO A 195 -6.32 2.16 14.40
N ALA A 196 -6.71 1.89 15.64
CA ALA A 196 -6.16 0.78 16.44
C ALA A 196 -6.43 -0.62 15.83
N TRP A 197 -7.55 -0.76 15.09
CA TRP A 197 -7.90 -2.03 14.44
C TRP A 197 -6.90 -2.49 13.37
N ILE A 198 -6.02 -1.60 12.86
CA ILE A 198 -4.93 -2.00 11.95
C ILE A 198 -4.06 -3.07 12.62
N GLY A 199 -3.89 -3.03 13.94
CA GLY A 199 -3.18 -4.06 14.71
C GLY A 199 -3.78 -5.47 14.64
N ASN A 200 -4.99 -5.63 14.07
CA ASN A 200 -5.62 -6.93 13.86
C ASN A 200 -5.29 -7.55 12.49
N PHE A 201 -4.54 -6.86 11.63
CA PHE A 201 -4.17 -7.36 10.31
C PHE A 201 -2.93 -8.27 10.38
N SER A 202 -3.13 -9.49 10.84
CA SER A 202 -2.04 -10.47 11.11
C SER A 202 -1.13 -10.76 9.91
N SER A 203 -1.61 -10.52 8.68
CA SER A 203 -0.84 -10.70 7.44
C SER A 203 -0.12 -9.44 6.97
N LEU A 204 -0.26 -8.31 7.69
CA LEU A 204 0.30 -7.03 7.24
C LEU A 204 1.82 -7.06 7.31
N PHE A 205 2.44 -6.86 6.17
CA PHE A 205 3.89 -6.80 6.00
C PHE A 205 4.40 -5.36 5.77
N VAL A 206 3.59 -4.54 5.08
CA VAL A 206 3.91 -3.13 4.83
C VAL A 206 2.80 -2.25 5.37
N LEU A 207 3.14 -1.38 6.30
CA LEU A 207 2.33 -0.25 6.75
C LEU A 207 3.07 1.05 6.43
N SER A 208 2.57 1.79 5.46
CA SER A 208 3.14 3.06 5.04
C SER A 208 2.07 4.14 4.96
N LEU A 209 2.20 5.15 5.83
CA LEU A 209 1.29 6.30 5.95
C LEU A 209 2.05 7.63 5.81
N ILE A 210 3.18 7.61 5.14
CA ILE A 210 4.12 8.74 5.01
C ILE A 210 3.40 9.97 4.42
N GLN A 211 3.76 11.15 4.90
CA GLN A 211 3.35 12.43 4.30
C GLN A 211 1.82 12.55 4.18
N ASN A 212 1.19 12.61 5.34
CA ASN A 212 -0.24 12.87 5.52
C ASN A 212 -0.44 13.89 6.65
N ASN A 213 -1.68 14.14 7.05
CA ASN A 213 -2.03 15.03 8.16
C ASN A 213 -2.60 14.22 9.36
N LEU A 214 -2.09 12.98 9.57
CA LEU A 214 -2.53 12.13 10.67
C LEU A 214 -2.04 12.70 12.01
N GLN A 215 -2.89 12.59 13.04
CA GLN A 215 -2.64 13.17 14.36
C GLN A 215 -2.95 12.19 15.50
N GLY A 216 -2.67 12.61 16.74
CA GLY A 216 -2.85 11.78 17.92
C GLY A 216 -1.71 10.78 18.10
N SER A 217 -1.89 9.80 18.99
CA SER A 217 -0.86 8.82 19.32
C SER A 217 -0.82 7.65 18.36
N ILE A 218 0.33 6.99 18.28
CA ILE A 218 0.49 5.71 17.58
C ILE A 218 -0.15 4.62 18.46
N PRO A 219 -1.18 3.90 17.96
CA PRO A 219 -1.86 2.89 18.76
C PRO A 219 -0.93 1.75 19.17
N SER A 220 -0.96 1.37 20.45
CA SER A 220 -0.17 0.24 20.98
C SER A 220 -0.54 -1.10 20.34
N GLU A 221 -1.76 -1.21 19.82
CA GLU A 221 -2.30 -2.36 19.12
C GLU A 221 -1.51 -2.73 17.87
N LEU A 222 -0.81 -1.77 17.25
CA LEU A 222 0.09 -2.04 16.13
C LEU A 222 1.22 -3.02 16.54
N GLY A 223 1.56 -3.10 17.82
CA GLY A 223 2.49 -4.09 18.36
C GLY A 223 2.08 -5.55 18.16
N ARG A 224 0.82 -5.83 17.77
CA ARG A 224 0.35 -7.18 17.44
C ARG A 224 0.76 -7.66 16.04
N LEU A 225 1.29 -6.77 15.19
CA LEU A 225 1.65 -7.04 13.80
C LEU A 225 2.98 -7.80 13.69
N SER A 226 3.02 -9.04 14.18
CA SER A 226 4.26 -9.84 14.28
C SER A 226 4.98 -10.09 12.94
N GLY A 227 4.28 -9.97 11.81
CA GLY A 227 4.85 -10.10 10.46
C GLY A 227 5.27 -8.78 9.80
N LEU A 228 5.10 -7.64 10.49
CA LEU A 228 5.35 -6.33 9.90
C LEU A 228 6.85 -6.14 9.64
N GLY A 229 7.23 -5.95 8.37
CA GLY A 229 8.61 -5.70 7.95
C GLY A 229 8.91 -4.23 7.69
N PHE A 230 8.00 -3.54 7.02
CA PHE A 230 8.12 -2.12 6.70
C PHE A 230 7.11 -1.31 7.50
N PHE A 231 7.60 -0.47 8.39
CA PHE A 231 6.82 0.42 9.23
C PHE A 231 7.25 1.87 9.02
N SER A 232 6.40 2.67 8.39
CA SER A 232 6.69 4.09 8.20
C SER A 232 5.47 4.97 8.39
N LEU A 233 5.58 5.90 9.33
CA LEU A 233 4.59 6.93 9.69
C LEU A 233 5.19 8.33 9.53
N ALA A 234 6.27 8.46 8.79
CA ALA A 234 7.02 9.70 8.64
C ALA A 234 6.19 10.85 8.07
N MET A 235 6.54 12.09 8.43
CA MET A 235 5.92 13.31 7.90
C MET A 235 4.41 13.37 8.17
N ASN A 236 4.04 13.37 9.46
CA ASN A 236 2.68 13.49 9.96
C ASN A 236 2.65 14.44 11.18
N ASN A 237 1.51 14.55 11.86
CA ASN A 237 1.31 15.32 13.09
C ASN A 237 1.13 14.42 14.31
N LEU A 238 1.75 13.21 14.30
CA LEU A 238 1.62 12.24 15.39
C LEU A 238 2.36 12.71 16.64
N SER A 239 1.77 12.46 17.80
CA SER A 239 2.28 12.90 19.11
C SER A 239 2.29 11.76 20.13
N GLY A 240 2.76 12.05 21.34
CA GLY A 240 2.87 11.06 22.40
C GLY A 240 4.12 10.18 22.28
N THR A 241 4.11 9.03 22.95
CA THR A 241 5.22 8.08 22.98
C THR A 241 4.93 6.86 22.11
N ILE A 242 5.97 6.18 21.65
CA ILE A 242 5.85 4.90 20.94
C ILE A 242 5.82 3.77 21.98
N SER A 243 4.81 2.91 21.91
CA SER A 243 4.67 1.76 22.79
C SER A 243 5.86 0.79 22.62
N SER A 244 6.35 0.23 23.75
CA SER A 244 7.37 -0.83 23.74
C SER A 244 6.94 -2.05 22.94
N LEU A 245 5.64 -2.31 22.83
CA LEU A 245 5.11 -3.42 22.01
C LEU A 245 5.48 -3.29 20.53
N ILE A 246 5.57 -2.06 20.01
CA ILE A 246 5.96 -1.82 18.60
C ILE A 246 7.46 -2.08 18.41
N TYR A 247 8.28 -1.70 19.39
CA TYR A 247 9.72 -1.99 19.38
C TYR A 247 10.04 -3.49 19.56
N ASN A 248 9.05 -4.33 19.87
CA ASN A 248 9.19 -5.79 19.99
C ASN A 248 8.79 -6.55 18.72
N ILE A 249 8.45 -5.88 17.63
CA ILE A 249 8.12 -6.51 16.34
C ILE A 249 9.44 -6.88 15.64
N SER A 250 10.00 -8.05 15.96
CA SER A 250 11.33 -8.48 15.51
C SER A 250 11.51 -8.60 13.99
N SER A 251 10.40 -8.65 13.23
CA SER A 251 10.40 -8.70 11.76
C SER A 251 10.69 -7.37 11.09
N ILE A 252 10.62 -6.24 11.81
CA ILE A 252 10.83 -4.91 11.22
C ILE A 252 12.30 -4.76 10.78
N TYR A 253 12.45 -4.46 9.47
CA TYR A 253 13.72 -4.05 8.87
C TYR A 253 13.78 -2.56 8.55
N HIS A 254 12.64 -1.92 8.36
CA HIS A 254 12.51 -0.49 8.11
C HIS A 254 11.57 0.14 9.13
N PHE A 255 12.10 0.98 10.00
CA PHE A 255 11.34 1.72 11.00
C PHE A 255 11.55 3.22 10.81
N SER A 256 10.50 3.94 10.43
CA SER A 256 10.59 5.39 10.27
C SER A 256 9.39 6.13 10.84
N VAL A 257 9.67 7.10 11.70
CA VAL A 257 8.72 8.04 12.28
C VAL A 257 9.22 9.50 12.16
N ILE A 258 10.10 9.75 11.19
CA ILE A 258 10.69 11.08 10.95
C ILE A 258 9.60 12.14 10.83
N GLN A 259 9.90 13.36 11.33
CA GLN A 259 9.08 14.55 11.17
C GLN A 259 7.65 14.32 11.68
N ASN A 260 7.56 14.24 13.03
CA ASN A 260 6.34 14.15 13.81
C ASN A 260 6.52 14.99 15.10
N GLN A 261 5.63 14.82 16.08
CA GLN A 261 5.69 15.46 17.41
C GLN A 261 5.85 14.38 18.52
N LEU A 262 6.56 13.28 18.19
CA LEU A 262 6.77 12.16 19.11
C LEU A 262 7.82 12.54 20.16
N HIS A 263 7.65 12.03 21.38
CA HIS A 263 8.57 12.26 22.48
C HIS A 263 8.85 10.98 23.30
N GLY A 264 9.63 11.10 24.38
CA GLY A 264 10.06 10.00 25.23
C GLY A 264 11.42 9.47 24.82
N SER A 265 11.87 8.40 25.47
CA SER A 265 13.18 7.79 25.22
C SER A 265 13.07 6.54 24.37
N LEU A 266 14.14 6.22 23.65
CA LEU A 266 14.28 4.93 22.97
C LEU A 266 14.45 3.82 24.01
N PRO A 267 13.83 2.64 23.84
CA PRO A 267 14.03 1.52 24.76
C PRO A 267 15.50 1.10 24.82
N PRO A 268 16.07 0.82 26.02
CA PRO A 268 17.48 0.48 26.16
C PRO A 268 17.88 -0.80 25.43
N ASP A 269 16.93 -1.68 25.15
CA ASP A 269 17.08 -2.98 24.50
C ASP A 269 16.65 -3.02 23.02
N VAL A 270 16.35 -1.87 22.42
CA VAL A 270 15.79 -1.77 21.04
C VAL A 270 16.62 -2.50 19.98
N GLY A 271 17.94 -2.52 20.10
CA GLY A 271 18.81 -3.25 19.16
C GLY A 271 18.77 -4.77 19.32
N LEU A 272 18.25 -5.26 20.46
CA LEU A 272 18.03 -6.69 20.71
C LEU A 272 16.64 -7.13 20.24
N THR A 273 15.65 -6.27 20.43
CA THR A 273 14.25 -6.56 20.11
C THR A 273 13.93 -6.38 18.62
N LEU A 274 14.75 -5.58 17.89
CA LEU A 274 14.67 -5.38 16.45
C LEU A 274 15.92 -5.90 15.71
N PRO A 275 16.21 -7.20 15.73
CA PRO A 275 17.46 -7.76 15.21
C PRO A 275 17.58 -7.66 13.67
N ASN A 276 16.48 -7.46 12.96
CA ASN A 276 16.44 -7.36 11.51
C ASN A 276 16.52 -5.92 10.99
N LEU A 277 16.64 -4.94 11.88
CA LEU A 277 16.57 -3.52 11.56
C LEU A 277 17.72 -3.11 10.62
N GLU A 278 17.36 -2.54 9.47
CA GLU A 278 18.29 -1.98 8.49
C GLU A 278 18.24 -0.44 8.50
N LEU A 279 17.07 0.13 8.68
CA LEU A 279 16.88 1.57 8.85
C LEU A 279 16.07 1.85 10.12
N PHE A 280 16.64 2.70 11.01
CA PHE A 280 15.97 3.22 12.18
C PHE A 280 15.98 4.75 12.16
N ALA A 281 14.82 5.33 11.94
CA ALA A 281 14.71 6.75 11.67
C ALA A 281 13.60 7.42 12.48
N GLY A 282 13.98 8.35 13.34
CA GLY A 282 13.10 9.15 14.19
C GLY A 282 13.48 10.64 14.21
N GLY A 283 14.23 11.12 13.22
CA GLY A 283 14.66 12.53 13.15
C GLY A 283 13.50 13.51 13.08
N VAL A 284 13.73 14.74 13.52
CA VAL A 284 12.73 15.81 13.58
C VAL A 284 11.53 15.39 14.44
N ASN A 285 11.78 15.21 15.73
CA ASN A 285 10.83 14.87 16.78
C ASN A 285 11.32 15.48 18.11
N SER A 286 10.79 15.01 19.25
CA SER A 286 11.22 15.43 20.60
C SER A 286 11.68 14.23 21.43
N PHE A 287 12.38 13.25 20.80
CA PHE A 287 12.95 12.13 21.54
C PHE A 287 14.04 12.61 22.49
N THR A 288 14.06 12.06 23.71
CA THR A 288 14.99 12.40 24.80
C THR A 288 15.83 11.19 25.22
N GLY A 289 16.77 11.41 26.15
CA GLY A 289 17.61 10.34 26.68
C GLY A 289 18.73 9.90 25.73
N PRO A 290 19.49 8.87 26.09
CA PRO A 290 20.66 8.44 25.32
C PRO A 290 20.27 7.60 24.11
N ILE A 291 21.16 7.56 23.11
CA ILE A 291 21.12 6.53 22.07
C ILE A 291 21.45 5.19 22.71
N PRO A 292 20.55 4.16 22.62
CA PRO A 292 20.76 2.88 23.28
C PRO A 292 22.00 2.14 22.78
N VAL A 293 22.85 1.69 23.71
CA VAL A 293 24.07 0.90 23.39
C VAL A 293 23.68 -0.41 22.67
N SER A 294 22.52 -0.97 22.97
CA SER A 294 21.99 -2.19 22.31
C SER A 294 21.89 -2.08 20.79
N LEU A 295 21.82 -0.89 20.22
CA LEU A 295 21.81 -0.70 18.76
C LEU A 295 23.05 -1.28 18.08
N SER A 296 24.16 -1.40 18.79
CA SER A 296 25.36 -2.11 18.29
C SER A 296 25.14 -3.62 18.08
N ASN A 297 24.08 -4.21 18.67
CA ASN A 297 23.69 -5.60 18.42
C ASN A 297 22.80 -5.76 17.18
N ALA A 298 22.24 -4.67 16.64
CA ALA A 298 21.48 -4.70 15.41
C ALA A 298 22.42 -4.82 14.20
N SER A 299 22.96 -6.01 13.97
CA SER A 299 24.05 -6.27 13.01
C SER A 299 23.69 -5.97 11.55
N ARG A 300 22.41 -5.76 11.24
CA ARG A 300 21.90 -5.38 9.91
C ARG A 300 21.68 -3.89 9.76
N LEU A 301 21.86 -3.11 10.81
CA LEU A 301 21.61 -1.66 10.80
C LEU A 301 22.58 -0.97 9.84
N LYS A 302 22.03 -0.25 8.87
CA LYS A 302 22.75 0.50 7.84
C LYS A 302 22.60 2.00 8.03
N GLU A 303 21.45 2.42 8.56
CA GLU A 303 21.12 3.83 8.69
C GLU A 303 20.42 4.10 10.03
N LEU A 304 20.99 5.04 10.79
CA LEU A 304 20.43 5.59 12.03
C LEU A 304 20.21 7.10 11.86
N LYS A 305 18.95 7.55 11.84
CA LYS A 305 18.59 8.94 11.57
C LYS A 305 17.76 9.52 12.69
N PHE A 306 18.41 10.19 13.65
CA PHE A 306 17.76 10.81 14.80
C PHE A 306 18.15 12.28 15.00
N SER A 307 18.62 12.96 13.95
CA SER A 307 18.91 14.40 13.96
C SER A 307 17.67 15.22 14.31
N TYR A 308 17.88 16.38 14.91
CA TYR A 308 16.80 17.27 15.36
C TYR A 308 15.85 16.57 16.36
N ASN A 309 16.43 16.19 17.51
CA ASN A 309 15.77 15.68 18.70
C ASN A 309 16.49 16.22 19.95
N ASP A 310 15.98 15.92 21.14
CA ASP A 310 16.56 16.31 22.43
C ASP A 310 17.36 15.16 23.06
N LEU A 311 18.04 14.35 22.22
CA LEU A 311 18.86 13.23 22.69
C LEU A 311 20.06 13.72 23.47
N THR A 312 20.45 12.95 24.50
CA THR A 312 21.55 13.26 25.41
C THR A 312 22.61 12.17 25.41
N GLY A 313 23.75 12.41 26.10
CA GLY A 313 24.82 11.44 26.21
C GLY A 313 25.72 11.38 24.98
N THR A 314 26.42 10.28 24.81
CA THR A 314 27.37 10.05 23.71
C THR A 314 26.86 9.01 22.73
N VAL A 315 27.27 9.10 21.47
CA VAL A 315 27.05 8.04 20.50
C VAL A 315 27.81 6.78 20.91
N PRO A 316 27.18 5.59 20.99
CA PRO A 316 27.86 4.35 21.34
C PRO A 316 29.02 4.06 20.39
N GLN A 317 30.21 3.78 20.97
CA GLN A 317 31.46 3.61 20.21
C GLN A 317 31.45 2.43 19.22
N ASN A 318 30.59 1.44 19.43
CA ASN A 318 30.52 0.21 18.62
C ASN A 318 29.37 0.23 17.59
N LEU A 319 28.78 1.38 17.34
CA LEU A 319 27.83 1.55 16.23
C LEU A 319 28.61 1.52 14.89
N ALA A 320 28.68 0.36 14.27
CA ALA A 320 29.28 0.17 12.94
C ALA A 320 28.25 0.50 11.85
N ILE A 321 28.00 1.82 11.62
CA ILE A 321 27.10 2.33 10.57
C ILE A 321 27.92 3.22 9.63
#